data_ca0d5a7f40aca7333d28ecc8ed429c72
#
_entry.id   ca0d5a7f40aca7333d28ecc8ed429c72
#
_cell.length_a   1.000
_cell.length_b   1.000
_cell.length_c   1.000
_cell.angle_alpha   90.00
_cell.angle_beta   90.00
_cell.angle_gamma   90.00
#
_symmetry.space_group_name_H-M   'P 1'
#
loop_
_entity.id
_entity.type
_entity.pdbx_description
1 polymer ?
#
loop_
_entity_poly.entity_id
_entity_poly.type
_entity_poly.pdbx_seq_one_letter_code
_entity_poly.pdbx_strand_id
1 'polypeptide(L)'
;MQQRIYHQLFRGLAPRASVISASIFLCSLSIGLLGARELLKLQTSFTQDVVRKPPSPLWNRELKLAQKAFPSQGEEIREPWGLEEIRWYVGSFFKRLGPVEKKDLVRAIHDECRFYGLAPQLVLSVIAAESEGAHDLVSPKGAMGLMQLHPTTAQSMAEEVNVPWGGEDSLYHPVINVRLGIRYLFNMIQRYQDLPLALSAYYMGPNKLDRLLMRDQELPWHYVDRVLDLYRTL
;
A
#
# COMPACT_ATOMS: atom_id res chain seq x y z
N MET A 1 -16.35 -22.36 -7.20
CA MET A 1 -15.31 -23.20 -7.83
C MET A 1 -13.89 -22.63 -7.60
N GLN A 2 -13.71 -21.31 -7.63
CA GLN A 2 -12.42 -20.64 -7.35
C GLN A 2 -11.90 -20.83 -5.92
N GLN A 3 -12.74 -20.81 -4.89
CA GLN A 3 -12.30 -21.02 -3.49
C GLN A 3 -11.59 -22.37 -3.22
N ARG A 4 -11.97 -23.45 -3.92
CA ARG A 4 -11.32 -24.75 -3.77
C ARG A 4 -9.89 -24.80 -4.33
N ILE A 5 -9.58 -23.99 -5.32
CA ILE A 5 -8.25 -23.92 -5.94
C ILE A 5 -7.28 -23.20 -5.00
N TYR A 6 -7.73 -22.14 -4.30
CA TYR A 6 -6.92 -21.42 -3.31
C TYR A 6 -6.50 -22.29 -2.14
N HIS A 7 -7.38 -23.14 -1.64
CA HIS A 7 -7.08 -24.02 -0.50
C HIS A 7 -6.04 -25.11 -0.79
N GLN A 8 -5.89 -25.54 -2.03
CA GLN A 8 -4.88 -26.56 -2.39
C GLN A 8 -3.48 -25.97 -2.61
N LEU A 9 -3.37 -24.72 -3.02
CA LEU A 9 -2.08 -24.08 -3.32
C LEU A 9 -1.31 -23.61 -2.06
N PHE A 10 -1.99 -23.40 -0.94
CA PHE A 10 -1.38 -22.78 0.24
C PHE A 10 -1.23 -23.68 1.47
N ARG A 11 -1.47 -24.98 1.38
CA ARG A 11 -1.31 -25.93 2.50
C ARG A 11 0.14 -26.18 2.97
N GLY A 12 1.12 -25.45 2.47
CA GLY A 12 2.54 -25.70 2.77
C GLY A 12 3.34 -24.52 3.33
N LEU A 13 2.78 -23.33 3.45
CA LEU A 13 3.54 -22.15 3.89
C LEU A 13 3.19 -21.76 5.33
N ALA A 14 3.89 -22.35 6.29
CA ALA A 14 3.92 -21.86 7.65
C ALA A 14 4.60 -20.46 7.69
N PRO A 15 4.13 -19.49 8.51
CA PRO A 15 4.69 -18.15 8.55
C PRO A 15 6.10 -18.18 9.13
N ARG A 16 7.11 -17.86 8.33
CA ARG A 16 8.48 -17.61 8.77
C ARG A 16 8.56 -16.21 9.42
N ALA A 17 7.95 -16.06 10.58
CA ALA A 17 8.10 -14.92 11.44
C ALA A 17 8.97 -15.31 12.64
N SER A 18 10.29 -15.46 12.50
CA SER A 18 11.16 -15.57 13.69
C SER A 18 12.65 -15.39 13.42
N VAL A 19 13.09 -14.76 12.33
CA VAL A 19 14.53 -14.55 12.09
C VAL A 19 15.00 -13.13 12.43
N ILE A 20 14.09 -12.15 12.53
CA ILE A 20 14.46 -10.77 12.82
C ILE A 20 14.67 -10.51 14.32
N SER A 21 14.03 -11.28 15.21
CA SER A 21 14.12 -11.10 16.66
C SER A 21 15.44 -11.60 17.29
N ALA A 22 16.10 -12.58 16.69
CA ALA A 22 17.32 -13.19 17.25
C ALA A 22 18.60 -12.39 16.95
N SER A 23 18.62 -11.66 15.83
CA SER A 23 19.81 -10.85 15.44
C SER A 23 19.98 -9.57 16.23
N ILE A 24 18.92 -9.04 16.82
CA ILE A 24 18.95 -7.81 17.64
C ILE A 24 19.49 -8.10 19.05
N PHE A 25 19.30 -9.33 19.56
CA PHE A 25 19.73 -9.69 20.92
C PHE A 25 21.22 -10.06 21.04
N LEU A 26 21.86 -10.48 19.94
CA LEU A 26 23.28 -10.87 19.93
C LEU A 26 24.24 -9.70 19.71
N CYS A 27 23.78 -8.56 19.20
CA CYS A 27 24.59 -7.35 19.04
C CYS A 27 24.74 -6.53 20.33
N SER A 28 23.91 -6.76 21.35
CA SER A 28 23.94 -5.98 22.60
C SER A 28 25.03 -6.40 23.59
N LEU A 29 25.73 -7.51 23.37
CA LEU A 29 26.74 -8.04 24.29
C LEU A 29 28.21 -7.73 23.91
N SER A 30 28.47 -7.09 22.76
CA SER A 30 29.84 -6.85 22.28
C SER A 30 30.25 -5.36 22.18
N ILE A 31 29.36 -4.42 22.56
CA ILE A 31 29.65 -2.99 22.39
C ILE A 31 29.67 -2.28 23.74
N GLY A 32 30.76 -2.51 24.48
CA GLY A 32 31.02 -1.84 25.75
C GLY A 32 31.75 -0.52 25.66
N LEU A 33 31.93 0.16 24.51
CA LEU A 33 32.77 1.37 24.39
C LEU A 33 32.36 2.40 23.32
N LEU A 34 31.22 2.28 22.66
CA LEU A 34 30.73 3.33 21.77
C LEU A 34 29.64 4.16 22.48
N GLY A 35 29.88 5.47 22.59
CA GLY A 35 28.96 6.37 23.28
C GLY A 35 27.53 6.34 22.68
N ALA A 36 26.53 6.58 23.53
CA ALA A 36 25.11 6.54 23.18
C ALA A 36 24.73 7.34 21.90
N ARG A 37 25.52 8.38 21.57
CA ARG A 37 25.34 9.17 20.35
C ARG A 37 25.71 8.40 19.06
N GLU A 38 26.71 7.55 19.10
CA GLU A 38 27.09 6.74 17.92
C GLU A 38 26.14 5.55 17.71
N LEU A 39 25.64 4.96 18.79
CA LEU A 39 24.60 3.96 18.73
C LEU A 39 23.31 4.53 18.16
N LEU A 40 22.92 5.75 18.54
CA LEU A 40 21.76 6.43 17.99
C LEU A 40 21.92 6.73 16.49
N LYS A 41 23.11 7.14 16.05
CA LYS A 41 23.41 7.38 14.63
C LYS A 41 23.39 6.08 13.81
N LEU A 42 23.93 4.99 14.35
CA LEU A 42 23.89 3.68 13.70
C LEU A 42 22.45 3.14 13.62
N GLN A 43 21.67 3.34 14.66
CA GLN A 43 20.28 2.93 14.71
C GLN A 43 19.41 3.76 13.74
N THR A 44 19.63 5.08 13.64
CA THR A 44 18.94 5.95 12.68
C THR A 44 19.40 5.69 11.24
N SER A 45 20.69 5.42 11.01
CA SER A 45 21.21 5.04 9.69
C SER A 45 20.63 3.70 9.24
N PHE A 46 20.63 2.69 10.12
CA PHE A 46 20.10 1.36 9.79
C PHE A 46 18.59 1.38 9.53
N THR A 47 17.83 2.15 10.31
CA THR A 47 16.38 2.32 10.07
C THR A 47 16.10 3.13 8.81
N GLN A 48 16.90 4.15 8.49
CA GLN A 48 16.75 4.91 7.25
C GLN A 48 17.10 4.09 6.00
N ASP A 49 18.12 3.24 6.07
CA ASP A 49 18.52 2.38 4.94
C ASP A 49 17.52 1.25 4.71
N VAL A 50 16.91 0.69 5.76
CA VAL A 50 15.86 -0.34 5.65
C VAL A 50 14.55 0.27 5.11
N VAL A 51 14.21 1.50 5.51
CA VAL A 51 13.00 2.20 5.06
C VAL A 51 13.13 2.79 3.65
N ARG A 52 14.37 3.08 3.19
CA ARG A 52 14.63 3.69 1.87
C ARG A 52 15.07 2.73 0.78
N LYS A 53 15.24 1.43 1.07
CA LYS A 53 15.57 0.48 0.03
C LYS A 53 14.32 0.24 -0.84
N PRO A 54 14.38 0.56 -2.15
CA PRO A 54 13.29 0.19 -3.05
C PRO A 54 13.11 -1.33 -3.02
N PRO A 55 11.87 -1.82 -3.21
CA PRO A 55 11.59 -3.25 -3.25
C PRO A 55 12.52 -3.93 -4.29
N SER A 56 12.94 -5.15 -3.99
CA SER A 56 13.88 -5.90 -4.83
C SER A 56 13.34 -6.08 -6.27
N PRO A 57 14.19 -6.25 -7.27
CA PRO A 57 13.77 -6.57 -8.64
C PRO A 57 12.84 -7.80 -8.75
N LEU A 58 12.88 -8.70 -7.77
CA LEU A 58 11.98 -9.86 -7.66
C LEU A 58 10.52 -9.43 -7.47
N TRP A 59 10.26 -8.33 -6.79
CA TRP A 59 8.94 -7.75 -6.60
C TRP A 59 8.25 -7.39 -7.92
N ASN A 60 8.95 -6.70 -8.81
CA ASN A 60 8.42 -6.38 -10.13
C ASN A 60 8.09 -7.64 -10.95
N ARG A 61 8.82 -8.73 -10.72
CA ARG A 61 8.53 -10.03 -11.33
C ARG A 61 7.27 -10.66 -10.74
N GLU A 62 7.08 -10.58 -9.42
CA GLU A 62 5.91 -11.15 -8.73
C GLU A 62 4.64 -10.34 -8.98
N LEU A 63 4.73 -9.00 -9.03
CA LEU A 63 3.62 -8.16 -9.47
C LEU A 63 3.22 -8.45 -10.92
N LYS A 64 4.19 -8.61 -11.82
CA LYS A 64 3.96 -9.07 -13.21
C LYS A 64 3.39 -10.49 -13.26
N LEU A 65 3.76 -11.37 -12.35
CA LEU A 65 3.22 -12.73 -12.25
C LEU A 65 1.78 -12.70 -11.68
N ALA A 66 1.49 -11.86 -10.70
CA ALA A 66 0.13 -11.66 -10.20
C ALA A 66 -0.77 -11.04 -11.28
N GLN A 67 -0.28 -10.05 -12.02
CA GLN A 67 -0.96 -9.50 -13.20
C GLN A 67 -1.13 -10.53 -14.32
N LYS A 68 -0.18 -11.46 -14.48
CA LYS A 68 -0.24 -12.55 -15.47
C LYS A 68 -1.10 -13.74 -15.01
N ALA A 69 -1.25 -13.97 -13.71
CA ALA A 69 -2.10 -15.02 -13.15
C ALA A 69 -3.60 -14.70 -13.26
N PHE A 70 -3.95 -13.44 -13.49
CA PHE A 70 -5.32 -12.99 -13.78
C PHE A 70 -5.37 -12.25 -15.13
N PRO A 71 -5.02 -12.92 -16.25
CA PRO A 71 -5.20 -12.32 -17.55
C PRO A 71 -6.72 -12.22 -17.79
N SER A 72 -7.26 -11.02 -17.84
CA SER A 72 -8.41 -10.79 -18.68
C SER A 72 -8.01 -11.25 -20.08
N GLN A 73 -8.78 -12.16 -20.66
CA GLN A 73 -8.43 -12.76 -21.96
C GLN A 73 -8.19 -11.64 -22.98
N GLY A 74 -6.93 -11.47 -23.42
CA GLY A 74 -6.54 -10.59 -24.51
C GLY A 74 -5.97 -9.22 -24.15
N GLU A 75 -5.67 -8.91 -22.88
CA GLU A 75 -5.07 -7.62 -22.54
C GLU A 75 -3.51 -7.68 -22.61
N GLU A 76 -2.94 -6.82 -23.44
CA GLU A 76 -1.53 -6.45 -23.42
C GLU A 76 -1.13 -5.93 -22.03
N ILE A 77 0.09 -6.26 -21.59
CA ILE A 77 0.69 -5.69 -20.37
C ILE A 77 0.82 -4.18 -20.64
N ARG A 78 -0.08 -3.37 -20.07
CA ARG A 78 0.00 -1.92 -20.19
C ARG A 78 1.21 -1.42 -19.40
N GLU A 79 1.99 -0.55 -20.05
CA GLU A 79 3.08 0.13 -19.36
C GLU A 79 2.53 1.00 -18.22
N PRO A 80 3.27 1.09 -17.09
CA PRO A 80 2.87 1.97 -15.99
C PRO A 80 2.77 3.42 -16.46
N TRP A 81 1.73 4.12 -16.05
CA TRP A 81 1.55 5.52 -16.38
C TRP A 81 2.70 6.40 -15.89
N GLY A 82 3.16 7.30 -16.75
CA GLY A 82 4.08 8.37 -16.40
C GLY A 82 3.37 9.59 -15.82
N LEU A 83 4.14 10.66 -15.63
CA LEU A 83 3.63 11.92 -15.05
C LEU A 83 2.48 12.55 -15.85
N GLU A 84 2.50 12.43 -17.19
CA GLU A 84 1.51 13.09 -18.05
C GLU A 84 0.15 12.42 -17.97
N GLU A 85 0.11 11.07 -17.96
CA GLU A 85 -1.13 10.30 -17.82
C GLU A 85 -1.75 10.53 -16.45
N ILE A 86 -0.92 10.51 -15.38
CA ILE A 86 -1.37 10.82 -14.01
C ILE A 86 -1.93 12.25 -13.95
N ARG A 87 -1.24 13.22 -14.58
CA ARG A 87 -1.67 14.62 -14.64
C ARG A 87 -3.02 14.77 -15.32
N TRP A 88 -3.17 14.13 -16.47
CA TRP A 88 -4.44 14.13 -17.21
C TRP A 88 -5.58 13.59 -16.35
N TYR A 89 -5.37 12.44 -15.72
CA TYR A 89 -6.38 11.81 -14.88
C TYR A 89 -6.74 12.68 -13.68
N VAL A 90 -5.75 13.11 -12.90
CA VAL A 90 -5.97 14.00 -11.74
C VAL A 90 -6.63 15.31 -12.18
N GLY A 91 -6.23 15.88 -13.29
CA GLY A 91 -6.86 17.07 -13.87
C GLY A 91 -8.34 16.88 -14.16
N SER A 92 -8.69 15.72 -14.72
CA SER A 92 -10.04 15.40 -15.20
C SER A 92 -11.00 14.96 -14.08
N PHE A 93 -10.52 14.20 -13.09
CA PHE A 93 -11.40 13.54 -12.10
C PHE A 93 -11.42 14.22 -10.73
N PHE A 94 -10.35 14.87 -10.29
CA PHE A 94 -10.27 15.48 -8.95
C PHE A 94 -10.80 16.93 -8.97
N LYS A 95 -12.12 17.09 -9.08
CA LYS A 95 -12.77 18.39 -9.29
C LYS A 95 -12.65 19.36 -8.12
N ARG A 96 -12.49 18.84 -6.89
CA ARG A 96 -12.46 19.64 -5.65
C ARG A 96 -11.07 20.20 -5.31
N LEU A 97 -10.03 19.78 -6.03
CA LEU A 97 -8.65 20.21 -5.80
C LEU A 97 -8.29 21.41 -6.67
N GLY A 98 -7.57 22.37 -6.08
CA GLY A 98 -6.99 23.50 -6.80
C GLY A 98 -5.78 23.08 -7.67
N PRO A 99 -5.32 23.98 -8.57
CA PRO A 99 -4.24 23.67 -9.50
C PRO A 99 -2.91 23.30 -8.81
N VAL A 100 -2.58 23.92 -7.69
CA VAL A 100 -1.36 23.65 -6.92
C VAL A 100 -1.47 22.27 -6.27
N GLU A 101 -2.58 21.99 -5.61
CA GLU A 101 -2.84 20.70 -4.96
C GLU A 101 -2.80 19.54 -5.97
N LYS A 102 -3.41 19.71 -7.16
CA LYS A 102 -3.36 18.74 -8.24
C LYS A 102 -1.93 18.46 -8.69
N LYS A 103 -1.11 19.51 -8.85
CA LYS A 103 0.29 19.38 -9.26
C LYS A 103 1.09 18.58 -8.23
N ASP A 104 0.90 18.88 -6.94
CA ASP A 104 1.63 18.22 -5.86
C ASP A 104 1.14 16.78 -5.67
N LEU A 105 -0.16 16.51 -5.84
CA LEU A 105 -0.74 15.17 -5.83
C LEU A 105 -0.20 14.29 -6.96
N VAL A 106 -0.11 14.83 -8.19
CA VAL A 106 0.47 14.12 -9.35
C VAL A 106 1.90 13.67 -9.05
N ARG A 107 2.72 14.57 -8.50
CA ARG A 107 4.10 14.23 -8.11
C ARG A 107 4.13 13.17 -7.02
N ALA A 108 3.30 13.33 -5.99
CA ALA A 108 3.26 12.37 -4.89
C ALA A 108 2.87 10.95 -5.38
N ILE A 109 1.83 10.84 -6.22
CA ILE A 109 1.44 9.54 -6.81
C ILE A 109 2.59 8.95 -7.62
N HIS A 110 3.17 9.74 -8.54
CA HIS A 110 4.26 9.28 -9.39
C HIS A 110 5.47 8.79 -8.57
N ASP A 111 5.93 9.60 -7.62
CA ASP A 111 7.16 9.34 -6.89
C ASP A 111 6.98 8.17 -5.90
N GLU A 112 5.85 8.09 -5.20
CA GLU A 112 5.56 6.98 -4.29
C GLU A 112 5.33 5.66 -5.06
N CYS A 113 4.60 5.70 -6.19
CA CYS A 113 4.42 4.52 -7.03
C CYS A 113 5.75 4.02 -7.57
N ARG A 114 6.61 4.91 -8.04
CA ARG A 114 7.95 4.55 -8.49
C ARG A 114 8.81 3.98 -7.38
N PHE A 115 8.74 4.57 -6.18
CA PHE A 115 9.50 4.11 -5.02
C PHE A 115 9.10 2.69 -4.58
N TYR A 116 7.78 2.41 -4.52
CA TYR A 116 7.27 1.10 -4.11
C TYR A 116 7.10 0.09 -5.25
N GLY A 117 7.35 0.48 -6.50
CA GLY A 117 7.17 -0.38 -7.68
C GLY A 117 5.70 -0.69 -7.98
N LEU A 118 4.78 0.19 -7.61
CA LEU A 118 3.35 0.04 -7.88
C LEU A 118 2.96 0.72 -9.20
N ALA A 119 1.99 0.16 -9.90
CA ALA A 119 1.39 0.83 -11.04
C ALA A 119 0.53 2.03 -10.57
N PRO A 120 0.73 3.26 -11.08
CA PRO A 120 -0.11 4.41 -10.74
C PRO A 120 -1.60 4.16 -11.00
N GLN A 121 -1.93 3.40 -12.05
CA GLN A 121 -3.30 3.01 -12.37
C GLN A 121 -3.96 2.24 -11.21
N LEU A 122 -3.24 1.34 -10.52
CA LEU A 122 -3.77 0.62 -9.36
C LEU A 122 -4.10 1.59 -8.22
N VAL A 123 -3.20 2.52 -7.91
CA VAL A 123 -3.41 3.52 -6.86
C VAL A 123 -4.61 4.42 -7.19
N LEU A 124 -4.70 4.88 -8.44
CA LEU A 124 -5.81 5.71 -8.90
C LEU A 124 -7.15 4.96 -8.87
N SER A 125 -7.13 3.66 -9.18
CA SER A 125 -8.33 2.79 -9.07
C SER A 125 -8.79 2.62 -7.62
N VAL A 126 -7.85 2.47 -6.68
CA VAL A 126 -8.17 2.45 -5.25
C VAL A 126 -8.77 3.79 -4.82
N ILE A 127 -8.17 4.94 -5.20
CA ILE A 127 -8.72 6.26 -4.88
C ILE A 127 -10.14 6.43 -5.46
N ALA A 128 -10.35 6.00 -6.71
CA ALA A 128 -11.66 6.07 -7.35
C ALA A 128 -12.70 5.19 -6.64
N ALA A 129 -12.30 4.01 -6.19
CA ALA A 129 -13.18 3.11 -5.42
C ALA A 129 -13.51 3.64 -4.02
N GLU A 130 -12.55 4.31 -3.35
CA GLU A 130 -12.68 4.76 -1.96
C GLU A 130 -13.43 6.10 -1.84
N SER A 131 -13.10 7.07 -2.67
CA SER A 131 -13.57 8.45 -2.48
C SER A 131 -14.10 9.14 -3.74
N GLU A 132 -13.98 8.51 -4.90
CA GLU A 132 -14.26 9.16 -6.20
C GLU A 132 -13.48 10.49 -6.37
N GLY A 133 -12.30 10.60 -5.74
CA GLY A 133 -11.45 11.78 -5.75
C GLY A 133 -11.87 12.90 -4.78
N ALA A 134 -12.79 12.63 -3.85
CA ALA A 134 -13.19 13.58 -2.80
C ALA A 134 -12.21 13.51 -1.61
N HIS A 135 -11.33 14.49 -1.50
CA HIS A 135 -10.28 14.55 -0.47
C HIS A 135 -10.82 14.84 0.94
N ASP A 136 -12.01 15.39 1.03
CA ASP A 136 -12.70 15.78 2.26
C ASP A 136 -13.74 14.74 2.73
N LEU A 137 -13.80 13.59 2.08
CA LEU A 137 -14.76 12.54 2.42
C LEU A 137 -14.43 11.87 3.74
N VAL A 138 -15.43 11.72 4.59
CA VAL A 138 -15.39 10.91 5.82
C VAL A 138 -16.49 9.85 5.74
N SER A 139 -16.10 8.59 5.89
CA SER A 139 -17.05 7.48 5.88
C SER A 139 -17.80 7.38 7.24
N PRO A 140 -18.96 6.71 7.28
CA PRO A 140 -19.66 6.44 8.54
C PRO A 140 -18.84 5.67 9.58
N LYS A 141 -17.76 5.02 9.16
CA LYS A 141 -16.83 4.29 10.01
C LYS A 141 -15.58 5.09 10.38
N GLY A 142 -15.51 6.37 10.01
CA GLY A 142 -14.37 7.25 10.32
C GLY A 142 -13.14 7.06 9.42
N ALA A 143 -13.27 6.44 8.27
CA ALA A 143 -12.21 6.45 7.25
C ALA A 143 -12.23 7.79 6.51
N MET A 144 -11.06 8.36 6.18
CA MET A 144 -10.91 9.75 5.77
C MET A 144 -10.06 9.94 4.52
N GLY A 145 -10.46 10.89 3.69
CA GLY A 145 -9.69 11.42 2.57
C GLY A 145 -9.69 10.54 1.32
N LEU A 146 -8.77 10.82 0.39
CA LEU A 146 -8.72 10.21 -0.94
C LEU A 146 -8.64 8.69 -0.91
N MET A 147 -7.83 8.12 -0.02
CA MET A 147 -7.61 6.68 0.11
C MET A 147 -8.32 6.06 1.33
N GLN A 148 -9.26 6.79 1.94
CA GLN A 148 -10.11 6.35 3.04
C GLN A 148 -9.36 5.63 4.15
N LEU A 149 -8.34 6.30 4.71
CA LEU A 149 -7.57 5.75 5.81
C LEU A 149 -8.23 6.00 7.15
N HIS A 150 -8.22 5.01 8.04
CA HIS A 150 -8.51 5.23 9.45
C HIS A 150 -7.37 5.99 10.12
N PRO A 151 -7.65 6.95 11.04
CA PRO A 151 -6.63 7.73 11.73
C PRO A 151 -5.54 6.88 12.40
N THR A 152 -5.91 5.78 13.05
CA THR A 152 -4.96 4.85 13.69
C THR A 152 -4.03 4.17 12.68
N THR A 153 -4.56 3.75 11.52
CA THR A 153 -3.75 3.18 10.43
C THR A 153 -2.82 4.24 9.86
N ALA A 154 -3.33 5.44 9.63
CA ALA A 154 -2.55 6.54 9.07
C ALA A 154 -1.40 6.98 9.99
N GLN A 155 -1.65 7.04 11.30
CA GLN A 155 -0.61 7.33 12.30
C GLN A 155 0.52 6.30 12.23
N SER A 156 0.20 5.01 12.22
CA SER A 156 1.21 3.95 12.09
C SER A 156 1.99 4.06 10.78
N MET A 157 1.33 4.39 9.67
CA MET A 157 2.02 4.59 8.38
C MET A 157 2.90 5.84 8.40
N ALA A 158 2.46 6.94 9.05
CA ALA A 158 3.23 8.16 9.18
C ALA A 158 4.55 7.93 9.93
N GLU A 159 4.50 7.14 11.01
CA GLU A 159 5.69 6.73 11.77
C GLU A 159 6.66 5.90 10.89
N GLU A 160 6.12 4.96 10.07
CA GLU A 160 6.94 4.12 9.17
C GLU A 160 7.66 4.91 8.08
N VAL A 161 7.03 5.94 7.51
CA VAL A 161 7.58 6.71 6.38
C VAL A 161 8.11 8.08 6.76
N ASN A 162 8.14 8.38 8.06
CA ASN A 162 8.60 9.66 8.60
C ASN A 162 7.90 10.87 7.96
N VAL A 163 6.57 10.77 7.79
CA VAL A 163 5.70 11.87 7.37
C VAL A 163 5.20 12.58 8.62
N PRO A 164 5.25 13.91 8.69
CA PRO A 164 4.72 14.66 9.82
C PRO A 164 3.25 14.31 10.05
N TRP A 165 2.92 13.87 11.27
CA TRP A 165 1.56 13.54 11.68
C TRP A 165 1.02 14.60 12.63
N GLY A 166 0.10 15.42 12.11
CA GLY A 166 -0.55 16.49 12.85
C GLY A 166 -1.92 16.10 13.43
N GLY A 167 -2.20 14.80 13.58
CA GLY A 167 -3.52 14.30 13.94
C GLY A 167 -4.36 13.93 12.73
N GLU A 168 -5.63 13.54 12.98
CA GLU A 168 -6.53 13.03 11.94
C GLU A 168 -6.83 14.04 10.83
N ASP A 169 -6.80 15.35 11.14
CA ASP A 169 -7.00 16.42 10.16
C ASP A 169 -5.94 16.40 9.04
N SER A 170 -4.77 15.81 9.29
CA SER A 170 -3.75 15.60 8.25
C SER A 170 -4.27 14.75 7.08
N LEU A 171 -5.32 13.94 7.30
CA LEU A 171 -5.91 13.08 6.28
C LEU A 171 -6.76 13.84 5.26
N TYR A 172 -7.14 15.07 5.52
CA TYR A 172 -7.76 15.95 4.53
C TYR A 172 -6.74 16.53 3.53
N HIS A 173 -5.44 16.47 3.88
CA HIS A 173 -4.40 16.92 2.95
C HIS A 173 -4.12 15.85 1.89
N PRO A 174 -4.40 16.12 0.58
CA PRO A 174 -4.37 15.11 -0.47
C PRO A 174 -3.05 14.33 -0.57
N VAL A 175 -1.93 15.07 -0.50
CA VAL A 175 -0.58 14.47 -0.60
C VAL A 175 -0.26 13.58 0.59
N ILE A 176 -0.57 14.02 1.81
CA ILE A 176 -0.34 13.22 3.03
C ILE A 176 -1.17 11.94 2.95
N ASN A 177 -2.46 12.07 2.67
CA ASN A 177 -3.37 10.94 2.58
C ASN A 177 -2.90 9.88 1.57
N VAL A 178 -2.51 10.31 0.36
CA VAL A 178 -2.04 9.42 -0.71
C VAL A 178 -0.71 8.76 -0.35
N ARG A 179 0.25 9.49 0.21
CA ARG A 179 1.53 8.90 0.65
C ARG A 179 1.32 7.79 1.68
N LEU A 180 0.49 8.05 2.69
CA LEU A 180 0.17 7.06 3.74
C LEU A 180 -0.65 5.89 3.18
N GLY A 181 -1.61 6.17 2.29
CA GLY A 181 -2.45 5.15 1.66
C GLY A 181 -1.66 4.22 0.72
N ILE A 182 -0.74 4.76 -0.07
CA ILE A 182 0.16 3.97 -0.91
C ILE A 182 1.05 3.08 -0.04
N ARG A 183 1.59 3.61 1.07
CA ARG A 183 2.37 2.80 2.02
C ARG A 183 1.54 1.67 2.59
N TYR A 184 0.31 1.94 3.02
CA TYR A 184 -0.58 0.92 3.55
C TYR A 184 -0.94 -0.14 2.51
N LEU A 185 -1.28 0.26 1.28
CA LEU A 185 -1.53 -0.65 0.17
C LEU A 185 -0.31 -1.54 -0.10
N PHE A 186 0.87 -0.95 -0.18
CA PHE A 186 2.11 -1.69 -0.34
C PHE A 186 2.33 -2.72 0.77
N ASN A 187 2.09 -2.36 2.05
CA ASN A 187 2.20 -3.29 3.16
C ASN A 187 1.23 -4.47 3.02
N MET A 188 0.00 -4.24 2.55
CA MET A 188 -0.97 -5.32 2.31
C MET A 188 -0.50 -6.24 1.18
N ILE A 189 0.00 -5.67 0.08
CA ILE A 189 0.55 -6.45 -1.04
C ILE A 189 1.75 -7.28 -0.58
N GLN A 190 2.67 -6.71 0.20
CA GLN A 190 3.81 -7.45 0.77
C GLN A 190 3.39 -8.58 1.71
N ARG A 191 2.35 -8.37 2.49
CA ARG A 191 1.87 -9.36 3.46
C ARG A 191 1.21 -10.56 2.80
N TYR A 192 0.37 -10.31 1.82
CA TYR A 192 -0.48 -11.37 1.25
C TYR A 192 0.09 -11.96 -0.05
N GLN A 193 0.98 -11.27 -0.76
CA GLN A 193 1.58 -11.69 -2.03
C GLN A 193 0.53 -12.11 -3.10
N ASP A 194 -0.69 -11.61 -2.95
CA ASP A 194 -1.84 -11.84 -3.81
C ASP A 194 -2.67 -10.55 -3.86
N LEU A 195 -2.89 -10.00 -5.04
CA LEU A 195 -3.53 -8.69 -5.18
C LEU A 195 -4.98 -8.68 -4.69
N PRO A 196 -5.84 -9.64 -5.04
CA PRO A 196 -7.19 -9.76 -4.47
C PRO A 196 -7.21 -9.82 -2.94
N LEU A 197 -6.33 -10.61 -2.31
CA LEU A 197 -6.24 -10.68 -0.86
C LEU A 197 -5.70 -9.38 -0.26
N ALA A 198 -4.72 -8.75 -0.90
CA ALA A 198 -4.19 -7.46 -0.46
C ALA A 198 -5.25 -6.35 -0.52
N LEU A 199 -6.05 -6.29 -1.58
CA LEU A 199 -7.18 -5.37 -1.71
C LEU A 199 -8.27 -5.65 -0.67
N SER A 200 -8.56 -6.93 -0.42
CA SER A 200 -9.49 -7.34 0.66
C SER A 200 -8.98 -6.89 2.03
N ALA A 201 -7.67 -7.06 2.29
CA ALA A 201 -7.03 -6.62 3.53
C ALA A 201 -7.02 -5.08 3.66
N TYR A 202 -6.78 -4.38 2.56
CA TYR A 202 -6.86 -2.92 2.51
C TYR A 202 -8.25 -2.44 2.94
N TYR A 203 -9.31 -3.01 2.34
CA TYR A 203 -10.71 -2.64 2.56
C TYR A 203 -11.21 -2.93 3.98
N MET A 204 -10.93 -4.13 4.50
CA MET A 204 -11.55 -4.55 5.77
C MET A 204 -10.59 -4.63 6.96
N GLY A 205 -9.31 -4.40 6.72
CA GLY A 205 -8.24 -4.58 7.69
C GLY A 205 -7.68 -6.01 7.72
N PRO A 206 -6.35 -6.17 7.86
CA PRO A 206 -5.67 -7.47 7.77
C PRO A 206 -6.13 -8.47 8.83
N ASN A 207 -6.35 -8.02 10.08
CA ASN A 207 -6.79 -8.92 11.16
C ASN A 207 -8.18 -9.51 10.91
N LYS A 208 -9.07 -8.78 10.23
CA LYS A 208 -10.40 -9.29 9.87
C LYS A 208 -10.28 -10.27 8.72
N LEU A 209 -9.48 -9.97 7.70
CA LEU A 209 -9.22 -10.88 6.60
C LEU A 209 -8.65 -12.21 7.08
N ASP A 210 -7.63 -12.17 7.93
CA ASP A 210 -7.01 -13.39 8.47
C ASP A 210 -8.04 -14.30 9.18
N ARG A 211 -8.95 -13.69 9.97
CA ARG A 211 -10.03 -14.44 10.63
C ARG A 211 -11.00 -15.09 9.64
N LEU A 212 -11.33 -14.39 8.53
CA LEU A 212 -12.20 -14.95 7.49
C LEU A 212 -11.53 -16.11 6.77
N LEU A 213 -10.24 -15.97 6.43
CA LEU A 213 -9.45 -17.03 5.79
C LEU A 213 -9.33 -18.27 6.67
N MET A 214 -9.09 -18.09 7.99
CA MET A 214 -9.03 -19.20 8.94
C MET A 214 -10.36 -19.95 9.09
N ARG A 215 -11.48 -19.27 8.85
CA ARG A 215 -12.82 -19.86 8.99
C ARG A 215 -13.45 -20.25 7.66
N ASP A 216 -12.71 -20.18 6.56
CA ASP A 216 -13.20 -20.43 5.19
C ASP A 216 -14.48 -19.65 4.85
N GLN A 217 -14.51 -18.36 5.31
CA GLN A 217 -15.66 -17.49 5.09
C GLN A 217 -15.49 -16.66 3.82
N GLU A 218 -16.61 -16.16 3.31
CA GLU A 218 -16.64 -15.35 2.10
C GLU A 218 -15.87 -14.03 2.25
N LEU A 219 -15.13 -13.65 1.21
CA LEU A 219 -14.34 -12.43 1.14
C LEU A 219 -15.12 -11.28 0.48
N PRO A 220 -14.69 -10.02 0.62
CA PRO A 220 -15.37 -8.86 0.06
C PRO A 220 -15.10 -8.70 -1.44
N TRP A 221 -15.44 -9.69 -2.25
CA TRP A 221 -15.18 -9.69 -3.68
C TRP A 221 -15.75 -8.47 -4.40
N HIS A 222 -16.88 -7.93 -3.94
CA HIS A 222 -17.48 -6.72 -4.51
C HIS A 222 -16.54 -5.51 -4.53
N TYR A 223 -15.69 -5.36 -3.50
CA TYR A 223 -14.69 -4.29 -3.46
C TYR A 223 -13.52 -4.59 -4.40
N VAL A 224 -13.03 -5.81 -4.36
CA VAL A 224 -11.94 -6.28 -5.23
C VAL A 224 -12.32 -6.11 -6.70
N ASP A 225 -13.50 -6.60 -7.09
CA ASP A 225 -14.00 -6.50 -8.46
C ASP A 225 -14.13 -5.03 -8.89
N ARG A 226 -14.68 -4.15 -8.02
CA ARG A 226 -14.77 -2.71 -8.29
C ARG A 226 -13.40 -2.09 -8.59
N VAL A 227 -12.39 -2.37 -7.77
CA VAL A 227 -11.04 -1.83 -7.98
C VAL A 227 -10.42 -2.37 -9.26
N LEU A 228 -10.55 -3.68 -9.52
CA LEU A 228 -10.00 -4.31 -10.71
C LEU A 228 -10.69 -3.86 -12.00
N ASP A 229 -12.00 -3.64 -11.97
CA ASP A 229 -12.73 -3.10 -13.11
C ASP A 229 -12.30 -1.67 -13.43
N LEU A 230 -12.15 -0.82 -12.41
CA LEU A 230 -11.57 0.52 -12.58
C LEU A 230 -10.14 0.45 -13.13
N TYR A 231 -9.31 -0.46 -12.63
CA TYR A 231 -7.94 -0.66 -13.12
C TYR A 231 -7.89 -1.06 -14.59
N ARG A 232 -8.84 -1.88 -15.06
CA ARG A 232 -8.92 -2.28 -16.48
C ARG A 232 -9.34 -1.13 -17.40
N THR A 233 -10.10 -0.16 -16.89
CA THR A 233 -10.57 0.99 -17.68
C THR A 233 -9.57 2.14 -17.77
N LEU A 234 -8.55 2.16 -16.90
CA LEU A 234 -7.44 3.11 -16.90
C LEU A 234 -6.29 2.60 -17.77
#